data_25cfe8c90ee76e11bedf3899aada9a34
#
_entry.id   25cfe8c90ee76e11bedf3899aada9a34
#
_cell.length_a   1.000
_cell.length_b   1.000
_cell.length_c   1.000
_cell.angle_alpha   90.00
_cell.angle_beta   90.00
_cell.angle_gamma   90.00
#
_symmetry.space_group_name_H-M   'P 1'
#
loop_
_entity.id
_entity.type
_entity.pdbx_description
1 polymer ?
#
loop_
_entity_poly.entity_id
_entity_poly.type
_entity_poly.pdbx_seq_one_letter_code
_entity_poly.pdbx_strand_id
1 'polypeptide(L)'
;RIGKENYQILVVGRPVKGYSASTLSMANLAVQHFNVDRAAALTGTYLMAIYGHERWVDGGYGPFIYLNRMLIEKKRMSLETIQRQVANFLMDFEGVQVAYPIHEAITSEDKQSIYRKHAGDVYFRLQDNWLLDTKEGHTFDAVIQSDPSVPVLYWSGRMSAFPEGILQATDIKRLILN
;
A
#
# COMPACT_ATOMS: atom_id res chain seq x y z
N ARG A 1 9.92 -35.39 -7.38
CA ARG A 1 9.98 -34.92 -5.97
C ARG A 1 11.38 -34.42 -5.71
N ILE A 2 11.52 -33.15 -5.30
CA ILE A 2 12.80 -32.57 -4.89
C ILE A 2 13.04 -33.04 -3.44
N GLY A 3 14.22 -33.62 -3.16
CA GLY A 3 14.58 -34.04 -1.80
C GLY A 3 14.69 -32.84 -0.86
N LYS A 4 14.43 -33.03 0.43
CA LYS A 4 14.46 -31.96 1.46
C LYS A 4 15.81 -31.25 1.55
N GLU A 5 16.88 -31.92 1.17
CA GLU A 5 18.25 -31.40 1.12
C GLU A 5 18.53 -30.47 -0.07
N ASN A 6 17.61 -30.39 -1.02
CA ASN A 6 17.82 -29.70 -2.29
C ASN A 6 17.04 -28.38 -2.41
N TYR A 7 16.46 -27.87 -1.34
CA TYR A 7 15.80 -26.57 -1.37
C TYR A 7 16.10 -25.75 -0.11
N GLN A 8 15.97 -24.47 -0.27
CA GLN A 8 16.09 -23.47 0.78
C GLN A 8 14.81 -22.65 0.83
N ILE A 9 14.37 -22.28 2.00
CA ILE A 9 13.21 -21.42 2.21
C ILE A 9 13.67 -20.18 2.95
N LEU A 10 13.44 -19.03 2.34
CA LEU A 10 13.62 -17.73 2.95
C LEU A 10 12.25 -17.06 3.05
N VAL A 11 11.77 -16.87 4.27
CA VAL A 11 10.54 -16.12 4.54
C VAL A 11 10.96 -14.75 5.08
N VAL A 12 10.67 -13.73 4.31
CA VAL A 12 10.90 -12.34 4.72
C VAL A 12 9.56 -11.80 5.19
N GLY A 13 9.46 -11.46 6.46
CA GLY A 13 8.29 -10.82 7.02
C GLY A 13 8.11 -9.42 6.42
N ARG A 14 6.94 -8.84 6.59
CA ARG A 14 6.76 -7.41 6.32
C ARG A 14 7.35 -6.64 7.52
N PRO A 15 7.94 -5.47 7.31
CA PRO A 15 8.24 -4.58 8.40
C PRO A 15 6.91 -4.16 9.03
N VAL A 16 6.52 -4.88 10.08
CA VAL A 16 5.31 -4.59 10.82
C VAL A 16 5.75 -3.86 12.07
N LYS A 17 5.56 -2.58 12.10
CA LYS A 17 5.22 -1.92 13.35
C LYS A 17 3.71 -2.04 13.55
N GLY A 18 3.31 -3.24 13.77
CA GLY A 18 2.00 -3.48 14.31
C GLY A 18 2.05 -3.27 15.81
N TYR A 19 1.56 -2.16 16.29
CA TYR A 19 0.92 -2.23 17.57
C TYR A 19 -0.31 -3.10 17.36
N SER A 20 -0.41 -4.23 18.07
CA SER A 20 -1.68 -4.94 18.10
C SER A 20 -2.75 -3.96 18.61
N ALA A 21 -4.00 -4.15 18.23
CA ALA A 21 -5.10 -3.32 18.77
C ALA A 21 -5.07 -3.25 20.31
N SER A 22 -4.59 -4.32 20.97
CA SER A 22 -4.35 -4.34 22.42
C SER A 22 -3.21 -3.42 22.86
N THR A 23 -2.12 -3.32 22.10
CA THR A 23 -0.98 -2.44 22.44
C THR A 23 -1.35 -0.97 22.23
N LEU A 24 -2.12 -0.66 21.19
CA LEU A 24 -2.64 0.69 20.94
C LEU A 24 -3.65 1.11 22.02
N SER A 25 -4.51 0.18 22.47
CA SER A 25 -5.43 0.38 23.58
C SER A 25 -4.69 0.65 24.90
N MET A 26 -3.61 -0.07 25.17
CA MET A 26 -2.77 0.15 26.36
C MET A 26 -2.02 1.49 26.32
N ALA A 27 -1.72 2.01 25.12
CA ALA A 27 -1.09 3.32 24.95
C ALA A 27 -2.09 4.48 24.90
N ASN A 28 -3.39 4.26 25.12
CA ASN A 28 -4.47 5.24 24.95
C ASN A 28 -4.47 5.94 23.58
N LEU A 29 -3.94 5.29 22.55
CA LEU A 29 -3.96 5.79 21.19
C LEU A 29 -5.26 5.32 20.52
N ALA A 30 -6.15 6.26 20.20
CA ALA A 30 -7.33 5.97 19.39
C ALA A 30 -6.90 5.62 17.97
N VAL A 31 -7.17 4.39 17.56
CA VAL A 31 -6.98 3.94 16.18
C VAL A 31 -8.21 4.37 15.38
N GLN A 32 -7.97 5.08 14.28
CA GLN A 32 -8.99 5.46 13.33
C GLN A 32 -8.98 4.53 12.13
N HIS A 33 -10.12 4.38 11.46
CA HIS A 33 -10.28 3.49 10.32
C HIS A 33 -10.65 4.26 9.07
N PHE A 34 -9.90 4.05 8.00
CA PHE A 34 -10.13 4.64 6.69
C PHE A 34 -10.62 3.57 5.72
N ASN A 35 -11.86 3.69 5.28
CA ASN A 35 -12.45 2.74 4.34
C ASN A 35 -12.21 3.20 2.90
N VAL A 36 -11.33 2.48 2.18
CA VAL A 36 -10.95 2.82 0.82
C VAL A 36 -12.10 2.68 -0.19
N ASP A 37 -13.00 1.74 0.02
CA ASP A 37 -14.17 1.57 -0.85
C ASP A 37 -15.13 2.74 -0.74
N ARG A 38 -15.33 3.24 0.48
CA ARG A 38 -16.10 4.45 0.72
C ARG A 38 -15.45 5.67 0.07
N ALA A 39 -14.14 5.80 0.20
CA ALA A 39 -13.39 6.88 -0.45
C ALA A 39 -13.52 6.82 -1.97
N ALA A 40 -13.40 5.62 -2.56
CA ALA A 40 -13.61 5.41 -4.00
C ALA A 40 -15.03 5.77 -4.45
N ALA A 41 -16.05 5.36 -3.68
CA ALA A 41 -17.45 5.69 -3.97
C ALA A 41 -17.72 7.19 -3.92
N LEU A 42 -17.20 7.89 -2.90
CA LEU A 42 -17.32 9.35 -2.77
C LEU A 42 -16.56 10.07 -3.90
N THR A 43 -15.38 9.60 -4.26
CA THR A 43 -14.63 10.10 -5.42
C THR A 43 -15.42 9.93 -6.71
N GLY A 44 -16.08 8.77 -6.89
CA GLY A 44 -16.98 8.54 -8.02
C GLY A 44 -18.13 9.54 -8.07
N THR A 45 -18.77 9.78 -6.92
CA THR A 45 -19.86 10.77 -6.81
C THR A 45 -19.38 12.19 -7.10
N TYR A 46 -18.20 12.56 -6.60
CA TYR A 46 -17.57 13.84 -6.89
C TYR A 46 -17.33 14.05 -8.40
N LEU A 47 -16.76 13.06 -9.07
CA LEU A 47 -16.51 13.12 -10.51
C LEU A 47 -17.82 13.12 -11.31
N MET A 48 -18.87 12.40 -10.86
CA MET A 48 -20.20 12.46 -11.47
C MET A 48 -20.81 13.86 -11.38
N ALA A 49 -20.63 14.56 -10.29
CA ALA A 49 -21.12 15.92 -10.14
C ALA A 49 -20.46 16.90 -11.12
N ILE A 50 -19.19 16.68 -11.45
CA ILE A 50 -18.42 17.57 -12.34
C ILE A 50 -18.62 17.19 -13.83
N TYR A 51 -18.56 15.90 -14.13
CA TYR A 51 -18.40 15.38 -15.50
C TYR A 51 -19.62 14.61 -16.02
N GLY A 52 -20.66 14.45 -15.19
CA GLY A 52 -21.89 13.75 -15.55
C GLY A 52 -21.99 12.34 -14.98
N HIS A 53 -23.21 11.79 -15.04
CA HIS A 53 -23.57 10.51 -14.44
C HIS A 53 -22.99 9.30 -15.18
N GLU A 54 -21.69 9.08 -15.02
CA GLU A 54 -20.99 7.92 -15.55
C GLU A 54 -20.09 7.30 -14.47
N ARG A 55 -19.67 6.07 -14.66
CA ARG A 55 -18.77 5.37 -13.72
C ARG A 55 -17.33 5.81 -13.95
N TRP A 56 -16.90 6.87 -13.28
CA TRP A 56 -15.57 7.46 -13.39
C TRP A 56 -14.49 6.72 -12.61
N VAL A 57 -14.89 5.97 -11.56
CA VAL A 57 -14.00 5.24 -10.65
C VAL A 57 -14.33 3.75 -10.74
N ASP A 58 -13.33 2.94 -10.97
CA ASP A 58 -13.47 1.47 -10.98
C ASP A 58 -13.45 0.89 -9.57
N GLY A 59 -12.73 1.52 -8.65
CA GLY A 59 -12.70 1.13 -7.24
C GLY A 59 -11.52 1.69 -6.49
N GLY A 60 -11.36 1.21 -5.24
CA GLY A 60 -10.21 1.45 -4.39
C GLY A 60 -9.59 0.13 -3.93
N TYR A 61 -8.29 0.07 -3.84
CA TYR A 61 -7.59 -1.08 -3.28
C TYR A 61 -6.23 -0.67 -2.69
N GLY A 62 -5.99 -1.08 -1.44
CA GLY A 62 -4.83 -0.60 -0.72
C GLY A 62 -4.80 0.93 -0.69
N PRO A 63 -3.65 1.58 -0.83
CA PRO A 63 -3.54 3.03 -0.82
C PRO A 63 -3.79 3.66 -2.19
N PHE A 64 -4.68 3.07 -3.02
CA PHE A 64 -4.91 3.52 -4.38
C PHE A 64 -6.37 3.67 -4.74
N ILE A 65 -6.67 4.68 -5.56
CA ILE A 65 -7.92 4.82 -6.31
C ILE A 65 -7.65 4.49 -7.78
N TYR A 66 -8.54 3.70 -8.38
CA TYR A 66 -8.49 3.28 -9.78
C TYR A 66 -9.56 4.01 -10.57
N LEU A 67 -9.15 4.75 -11.59
CA LEU A 67 -10.03 5.50 -12.47
C LEU A 67 -10.45 4.68 -13.69
N ASN A 68 -11.63 4.91 -14.20
CA ASN A 68 -12.07 4.32 -15.46
C ASN A 68 -11.36 5.00 -16.64
N ARG A 69 -10.16 4.52 -16.94
CA ARG A 69 -9.32 5.07 -18.01
C ARG A 69 -9.97 5.00 -19.36
N MET A 70 -10.72 3.92 -19.65
CA MET A 70 -11.43 3.76 -20.93
C MET A 70 -12.51 4.84 -21.12
N LEU A 71 -13.23 5.19 -20.05
CA LEU A 71 -14.20 6.26 -20.10
C LEU A 71 -13.52 7.62 -20.32
N ILE A 72 -12.44 7.89 -19.58
CA ILE A 72 -11.66 9.14 -19.67
C ILE A 72 -11.15 9.34 -21.10
N GLU A 73 -10.58 8.29 -21.69
CA GLU A 73 -10.09 8.29 -23.08
C GLU A 73 -11.24 8.49 -24.08
N LYS A 74 -12.35 7.76 -23.92
CA LYS A 74 -13.55 7.92 -24.75
C LYS A 74 -14.08 9.35 -24.73
N LYS A 75 -14.02 10.02 -23.59
CA LYS A 75 -14.42 11.41 -23.42
C LYS A 75 -13.34 12.41 -23.88
N ARG A 76 -12.19 11.94 -24.34
CA ARG A 76 -11.04 12.75 -24.75
C ARG A 76 -10.55 13.71 -23.66
N MET A 77 -10.61 13.27 -22.43
CA MET A 77 -10.18 14.05 -21.27
C MET A 77 -8.77 13.71 -20.88
N SER A 78 -8.08 14.65 -20.25
CA SER A 78 -6.74 14.41 -19.70
C SER A 78 -6.81 13.56 -18.44
N LEU A 79 -6.23 12.36 -18.49
CA LEU A 79 -6.11 11.48 -17.33
C LEU A 79 -5.38 12.18 -16.19
N GLU A 80 -4.29 12.87 -16.50
CA GLU A 80 -3.48 13.59 -15.51
C GLU A 80 -4.28 14.67 -14.78
N THR A 81 -5.13 15.42 -15.51
CA THR A 81 -6.01 16.43 -14.93
C THR A 81 -6.98 15.80 -13.94
N ILE A 82 -7.60 14.66 -14.30
CA ILE A 82 -8.54 13.97 -13.42
C ILE A 82 -7.82 13.37 -12.21
N GLN A 83 -6.64 12.76 -12.41
CA GLN A 83 -5.83 12.25 -11.31
C GLN A 83 -5.50 13.37 -10.29
N ARG A 84 -5.13 14.54 -10.77
CA ARG A 84 -4.82 15.69 -9.90
C ARG A 84 -6.07 16.18 -9.13
N GLN A 85 -7.21 16.25 -9.80
CA GLN A 85 -8.47 16.61 -9.14
C GLN A 85 -8.85 15.60 -8.06
N VAL A 86 -8.69 14.30 -8.34
CA VAL A 86 -8.96 13.25 -7.37
C VAL A 86 -7.96 13.31 -6.22
N ALA A 87 -6.68 13.55 -6.50
CA ALA A 87 -5.68 13.71 -5.44
C ALA A 87 -6.04 14.88 -4.52
N ASN A 88 -6.41 16.03 -5.08
CA ASN A 88 -6.84 17.20 -4.30
C ASN A 88 -8.11 16.88 -3.47
N PHE A 89 -9.10 16.21 -4.07
CA PHE A 89 -10.32 15.82 -3.37
C PHE A 89 -10.04 14.86 -2.21
N LEU A 90 -9.10 13.91 -2.37
CA LEU A 90 -8.72 12.99 -1.31
C LEU A 90 -8.04 13.70 -0.14
N MET A 91 -7.37 14.83 -0.37
CA MET A 91 -6.76 15.62 0.71
C MET A 91 -7.80 16.23 1.68
N ASP A 92 -9.06 16.34 1.27
CA ASP A 92 -10.15 16.80 2.12
C ASP A 92 -10.71 15.68 3.02
N PHE A 93 -10.25 14.43 2.85
CA PHE A 93 -10.69 13.33 3.70
C PHE A 93 -9.92 13.30 5.00
N GLU A 94 -10.66 13.13 6.08
CA GLU A 94 -10.07 12.92 7.40
C GLU A 94 -9.16 11.68 7.37
N GLY A 95 -7.96 11.80 7.90
CA GLY A 95 -6.97 10.75 7.95
C GLY A 95 -6.03 10.68 6.74
N VAL A 96 -6.31 11.38 5.65
CA VAL A 96 -5.37 11.46 4.53
C VAL A 96 -4.29 12.49 4.85
N GLN A 97 -3.03 12.06 4.80
CA GLN A 97 -1.87 12.92 5.00
C GLN A 97 -1.40 13.56 3.70
N VAL A 98 -1.33 12.74 2.65
CA VAL A 98 -0.93 13.17 1.30
C VAL A 98 -1.67 12.34 0.25
N ALA A 99 -1.92 12.94 -0.91
CA ALA A 99 -2.42 12.24 -2.08
C ALA A 99 -1.74 12.78 -3.35
N TYR A 100 -1.40 11.90 -4.28
CA TYR A 100 -0.67 12.22 -5.51
C TYR A 100 -1.24 11.49 -6.72
N PRO A 101 -1.27 12.11 -7.90
CA PRO A 101 -1.30 11.38 -9.16
C PRO A 101 -0.17 10.34 -9.20
N ILE A 102 -0.42 9.18 -9.77
CA ILE A 102 0.56 8.08 -9.71
C ILE A 102 1.93 8.45 -10.30
N HIS A 103 1.98 9.27 -11.33
CA HIS A 103 3.24 9.70 -11.95
C HIS A 103 4.08 10.60 -11.02
N GLU A 104 3.45 11.33 -10.11
CA GLU A 104 4.14 12.11 -9.06
C GLU A 104 4.53 11.20 -7.90
N ALA A 105 3.65 10.30 -7.49
CA ALA A 105 3.90 9.40 -6.38
C ALA A 105 5.15 8.52 -6.59
N ILE A 106 5.39 8.05 -7.82
CA ILE A 106 6.58 7.24 -8.16
C ILE A 106 7.90 8.01 -8.13
N THR A 107 7.87 9.32 -8.00
CA THR A 107 9.06 10.20 -7.86
C THR A 107 9.17 10.78 -6.45
N SER A 108 8.15 10.59 -5.61
CA SER A 108 8.08 11.07 -4.23
C SER A 108 8.91 10.21 -3.26
N GLU A 109 8.86 10.57 -1.99
CA GLU A 109 9.43 9.77 -0.90
C GLU A 109 8.80 8.38 -0.78
N ASP A 110 7.53 8.26 -1.18
CA ASP A 110 6.75 7.04 -1.11
C ASP A 110 7.04 6.04 -2.24
N LYS A 111 7.93 6.38 -3.19
CA LYS A 111 8.25 5.54 -4.37
C LYS A 111 8.63 4.09 -4.06
N GLN A 112 9.25 3.85 -2.89
CA GLN A 112 9.66 2.51 -2.47
C GLN A 112 8.48 1.64 -2.04
N SER A 113 7.38 2.27 -1.61
CA SER A 113 6.15 1.59 -1.20
C SER A 113 5.24 1.26 -2.38
N ILE A 114 5.57 1.74 -3.58
CA ILE A 114 4.71 1.64 -4.75
C ILE A 114 5.25 0.60 -5.74
N TYR A 115 4.51 -0.51 -5.86
CA TYR A 115 4.79 -1.50 -6.91
C TYR A 115 4.06 -1.13 -8.20
N ARG A 116 4.81 -0.59 -9.17
CA ARG A 116 4.27 0.02 -10.41
C ARG A 116 3.29 -0.83 -11.20
N LYS A 117 3.45 -2.17 -11.22
CA LYS A 117 2.58 -3.07 -11.98
C LYS A 117 1.15 -3.17 -11.43
N HIS A 118 0.97 -2.87 -10.16
CA HIS A 118 -0.31 -2.95 -9.47
C HIS A 118 -0.76 -1.62 -8.89
N ALA A 119 -0.04 -0.55 -9.21
CA ALA A 119 -0.39 0.78 -8.76
C ALA A 119 -1.68 1.27 -9.46
N GLY A 120 -2.56 1.90 -8.68
CA GLY A 120 -3.73 2.59 -9.19
C GLY A 120 -3.38 3.93 -9.86
N ASP A 121 -4.39 4.76 -10.08
CA ASP A 121 -4.24 6.06 -10.74
C ASP A 121 -3.85 7.17 -9.80
N VAL A 122 -4.35 7.11 -8.57
CA VAL A 122 -4.06 8.06 -7.50
C VAL A 122 -3.62 7.28 -6.27
N TYR A 123 -2.47 7.66 -5.74
CA TYR A 123 -1.92 7.13 -4.50
C TYR A 123 -2.25 8.09 -3.36
N PHE A 124 -2.54 7.54 -2.18
CA PHE A 124 -2.65 8.32 -0.96
C PHE A 124 -1.95 7.62 0.21
N ARG A 125 -1.52 8.42 1.19
CA ARG A 125 -0.97 7.95 2.46
C ARG A 125 -1.80 8.51 3.60
N LEU A 126 -2.07 7.66 4.57
CA LEU A 126 -2.79 8.03 5.77
C LEU A 126 -1.85 8.63 6.83
N GLN A 127 -2.43 9.41 7.71
CA GLN A 127 -1.79 9.89 8.93
C GLN A 127 -1.45 8.72 9.86
N ASP A 128 -0.53 8.96 10.78
CA ASP A 128 -0.26 8.01 11.85
C ASP A 128 -1.55 7.72 12.64
N ASN A 129 -1.67 6.50 13.16
CA ASN A 129 -2.86 5.98 13.85
C ASN A 129 -4.11 5.74 12.98
N TRP A 130 -4.02 5.88 11.66
CA TRP A 130 -5.09 5.49 10.75
C TRP A 130 -4.77 4.13 10.11
N LEU A 131 -5.74 3.22 10.14
CA LEU A 131 -5.67 1.92 9.49
C LEU A 131 -6.53 1.92 8.22
N LEU A 132 -6.03 1.27 7.19
CA LEU A 132 -6.75 1.12 5.93
C LEU A 132 -7.61 -0.13 5.97
N ASP A 133 -8.92 0.03 5.84
CA ASP A 133 -9.89 -1.06 5.80
C ASP A 133 -10.39 -1.34 4.39
N THR A 134 -10.71 -2.61 4.14
CA THR A 134 -11.42 -3.05 2.93
C THR A 134 -12.79 -3.62 3.28
N LYS A 135 -13.64 -3.84 2.27
CA LYS A 135 -14.96 -4.46 2.41
C LYS A 135 -14.96 -5.82 3.11
N GLU A 136 -13.88 -6.56 2.98
CA GLU A 136 -13.75 -7.91 3.51
C GLU A 136 -13.36 -7.94 4.99
N GLY A 137 -13.32 -6.77 5.65
CA GLY A 137 -12.92 -6.68 7.04
C GLY A 137 -11.43 -6.99 7.28
N HIS A 138 -10.66 -7.10 6.22
CA HIS A 138 -9.22 -7.20 6.32
C HIS A 138 -8.65 -5.81 6.55
N THR A 139 -8.17 -5.58 7.74
CA THR A 139 -7.36 -4.40 8.06
C THR A 139 -5.99 -4.61 7.43
N PHE A 140 -5.61 -3.75 6.50
CA PHE A 140 -4.20 -3.65 6.16
C PHE A 140 -3.53 -2.92 7.31
N ASP A 141 -2.76 -3.65 8.11
CA ASP A 141 -1.99 -3.04 9.18
C ASP A 141 -1.20 -1.87 8.60
N ALA A 142 -1.52 -0.68 9.07
CA ALA A 142 -0.72 0.48 8.73
C ALA A 142 0.67 0.24 9.31
N VAL A 143 1.66 0.23 8.45
CA VAL A 143 3.04 0.15 8.87
C VAL A 143 3.40 1.48 9.47
N ILE A 144 3.34 1.60 10.78
CA ILE A 144 3.90 2.74 11.49
C ILE A 144 5.41 2.52 11.50
N GLN A 145 6.13 3.27 10.69
CA GLN A 145 7.57 3.15 10.59
C GLN A 145 8.27 3.80 11.78
N SER A 146 9.01 3.05 12.55
CA SER A 146 10.11 3.57 13.33
C SER A 146 11.32 2.62 13.44
N ASP A 147 11.15 1.34 13.06
CA ASP A 147 12.27 0.40 13.02
C ASP A 147 12.24 -0.39 11.71
N PRO A 148 13.23 -0.28 10.84
CA PRO A 148 13.28 -0.99 9.57
C PRO A 148 13.61 -2.49 9.72
N SER A 149 13.70 -3.02 10.94
CA SER A 149 13.97 -4.44 11.15
C SER A 149 12.79 -5.29 10.71
N VAL A 150 13.06 -6.24 9.85
CA VAL A 150 12.09 -7.18 9.31
C VAL A 150 12.47 -8.57 9.81
N PRO A 151 11.54 -9.32 10.42
CA PRO A 151 11.84 -10.69 10.81
C PRO A 151 12.11 -11.53 9.55
N VAL A 152 13.23 -12.25 9.59
CA VAL A 152 13.62 -13.16 8.52
C VAL A 152 13.73 -14.55 9.09
N LEU A 153 13.01 -15.49 8.52
CA LEU A 153 13.14 -16.90 8.79
C LEU A 153 13.83 -17.58 7.61
N TYR A 154 14.96 -18.18 7.86
CA TYR A 154 15.68 -18.97 6.86
C TYR A 154 15.67 -20.43 7.26
N TRP A 155 15.41 -21.32 6.32
CA TRP A 155 15.56 -22.75 6.49
C TRP A 155 16.32 -23.33 5.30
N SER A 156 17.31 -24.16 5.58
CA SER A 156 18.06 -24.89 4.57
C SER A 156 18.17 -26.35 4.95
N GLY A 157 17.92 -27.25 4.01
CA GLY A 157 18.13 -28.68 4.18
C GLY A 157 19.63 -29.05 4.27
N ARG A 158 20.52 -28.20 3.79
CA ARG A 158 21.96 -28.28 4.05
C ARG A 158 22.27 -27.38 5.22
N MET A 159 22.96 -27.90 6.21
CA MET A 159 23.45 -27.11 7.36
C MET A 159 24.53 -26.13 6.88
N SER A 160 24.11 -25.03 6.32
CA SER A 160 24.96 -23.84 6.16
C SER A 160 24.70 -22.91 7.34
N ALA A 161 25.75 -22.41 7.95
CA ALA A 161 25.61 -21.44 9.04
C ALA A 161 24.87 -20.20 8.50
N PHE A 162 23.78 -19.84 9.15
CA PHE A 162 23.09 -18.59 8.88
C PHE A 162 23.99 -17.44 9.38
N PRO A 163 24.19 -16.38 8.63
CA PRO A 163 24.92 -15.22 9.12
C PRO A 163 24.19 -14.64 10.34
N GLU A 164 24.89 -14.56 11.45
CA GLU A 164 24.39 -13.92 12.66
C GLU A 164 24.44 -12.39 12.51
N GLY A 165 23.39 -11.70 12.93
CA GLY A 165 23.32 -10.24 12.99
C GLY A 165 22.24 -9.62 12.11
N ILE A 166 22.31 -8.31 11.95
CA ILE A 166 21.39 -7.54 11.12
C ILE A 166 21.79 -7.67 9.65
N LEU A 167 20.92 -8.27 8.85
CA LEU A 167 21.12 -8.39 7.40
C LEU A 167 20.56 -7.17 6.67
N GLN A 168 21.27 -6.70 5.66
CA GLN A 168 20.75 -5.72 4.71
C GLN A 168 19.90 -6.43 3.64
N ALA A 169 18.93 -5.73 3.06
CA ALA A 169 18.11 -6.29 1.97
C ALA A 169 18.95 -6.79 0.78
N THR A 170 20.13 -6.20 0.56
CA THR A 170 21.12 -6.61 -0.44
C THR A 170 21.76 -7.96 -0.16
N ASP A 171 21.82 -8.38 1.11
CA ASP A 171 22.44 -9.64 1.49
C ASP A 171 21.54 -10.84 1.19
N ILE A 172 20.22 -10.62 1.09
CA ILE A 172 19.24 -11.64 0.70
C ILE A 172 19.61 -12.23 -0.66
N LYS A 173 20.04 -11.39 -1.61
CA LYS A 173 20.48 -11.86 -2.93
C LYS A 173 21.69 -12.79 -2.84
N ARG A 174 22.63 -12.52 -1.94
CA ARG A 174 23.81 -13.38 -1.74
C ARG A 174 23.42 -14.71 -1.11
N LEU A 175 22.45 -14.71 -0.19
CA LEU A 175 21.95 -15.94 0.44
C LEU A 175 21.24 -16.87 -0.55
N ILE A 176 20.62 -16.32 -1.59
CA ILE A 176 19.89 -17.10 -2.61
C ILE A 176 20.86 -17.65 -3.69
N LEU A 177 21.97 -16.96 -3.96
CA LEU A 177 22.87 -17.28 -5.07
C LEU A 177 24.09 -18.16 -4.67
N ASN A 178 24.28 -18.45 -3.38
CA ASN A 178 25.27 -19.39 -2.85
C ASN A 178 24.58 -20.70 -2.45
#